data_9ddc8a4ca9ac5e623d5aea505f6641da
#
_entry.id   9ddc8a4ca9ac5e623d5aea505f6641da
#
_cell.length_a   1.000
_cell.length_b   1.000
_cell.length_c   1.000
_cell.angle_alpha   90.00
_cell.angle_beta   90.00
_cell.angle_gamma   90.00
#
_symmetry.space_group_name_H-M   'P 1'
#
loop_
_entity.id
_entity.type
_entity.pdbx_description
1 polymer ?
#
loop_
_entity_poly.entity_id
_entity_poly.type
_entity_poly.pdbx_seq_one_letter_code
_entity_poly.pdbx_strand_id
1 'polypeptide(L)' 'MITEVLNNNLIEAMRIRIPDGTNLANVLMDILYIGKEAVYRRLRGEVPFTLAEVAAISKSLGVSLDQIIGISSANTAMFN' A
#
# COMPACT_ATOMS: atom_id res chain seq x y z
N MET A 1 4.41 12.36 9.93
CA MET A 1 5.65 11.90 9.27
C MET A 1 5.33 11.39 7.89
N ILE A 2 6.27 11.54 6.99
CA ILE A 2 6.04 11.11 5.60
C ILE A 2 5.80 9.59 5.51
N THR A 3 6.47 8.82 6.35
CA THR A 3 6.29 7.37 6.35
C THR A 3 4.84 7.00 6.67
N GLU A 4 4.22 7.70 7.61
CA GLU A 4 2.82 7.44 7.95
C GLU A 4 1.89 7.81 6.79
N VAL A 5 2.17 8.91 6.12
CA VAL A 5 1.36 9.34 4.98
C VAL A 5 1.45 8.30 3.86
N LEU A 6 2.66 7.86 3.54
CA LEU A 6 2.85 6.88 2.49
C LEU A 6 2.19 5.55 2.84
N ASN A 7 2.32 5.13 4.10
CA ASN A 7 1.72 3.89 4.56
C ASN A 7 0.19 3.95 4.44
N ASN A 8 -0.40 5.04 4.88
CA ASN A 8 -1.86 5.20 4.80
C ASN A 8 -2.33 5.26 3.35
N ASN A 9 -1.60 5.96 2.50
CA ASN A 9 -1.95 6.06 1.09
C ASN A 9 -1.88 4.69 0.42
N LEU A 10 -0.87 3.90 0.76
CA LEU A 10 -0.73 2.55 0.22
C LEU A 10 -1.92 1.68 0.64
N ILE A 11 -2.28 1.72 1.91
CA ILE A 11 -3.40 0.93 2.42
C ILE A 11 -4.70 1.32 1.73
N GLU A 12 -4.94 2.61 1.57
CA GLU A 12 -6.15 3.08 0.89
C GLU A 12 -6.17 2.63 -0.57
N ALA A 13 -5.04 2.73 -1.25
CA ALA A 13 -4.95 2.30 -2.64
C ALA A 13 -5.21 0.81 -2.77
N MET A 14 -4.74 0.02 -1.81
CA MET A 14 -4.99 -1.42 -1.81
C MET A 14 -6.47 -1.72 -1.59
N ARG A 15 -7.12 -1.01 -0.67
CA ARG A 15 -8.53 -1.26 -0.39
C ARG A 15 -9.41 -1.00 -1.60
N ILE A 16 -9.04 -0.02 -2.39
CA ILE A 16 -9.79 0.31 -3.62
C ILE A 16 -9.68 -0.83 -4.63
N ARG A 17 -8.57 -1.55 -4.62
CA ARG A 17 -8.27 -2.55 -5.62
C ARG A 17 -8.77 -3.95 -5.30
N ILE A 18 -9.23 -4.19 -4.09
CA ILE A 18 -9.73 -5.53 -3.73
C ILE A 18 -11.24 -5.48 -3.61
N PRO A 19 -11.92 -6.62 -3.88
CA PRO A 19 -13.39 -6.67 -3.79
C PRO A 19 -13.87 -6.50 -2.36
N ASP A 20 -15.07 -5.98 -2.22
CA ASP A 20 -15.73 -5.90 -0.92
C ASP A 20 -15.86 -7.30 -0.33
N GLY A 21 -15.64 -7.39 0.97
CA GLY A 21 -15.74 -8.66 1.66
C GLY A 21 -14.45 -9.47 1.65
N THR A 22 -13.45 -9.03 0.89
CA THR A 22 -12.15 -9.68 0.89
C THR A 22 -11.31 -9.13 2.03
N ASN A 23 -10.66 -10.04 2.77
CA ASN A 23 -9.81 -9.63 3.89
C ASN A 23 -8.45 -9.19 3.36
N LEU A 24 -8.15 -7.91 3.56
CA LEU A 24 -6.89 -7.34 3.08
C LEU A 24 -5.68 -8.06 3.66
N ALA A 25 -5.73 -8.46 4.92
CA ALA A 25 -4.60 -9.15 5.53
C ALA A 25 -4.31 -10.47 4.82
N ASN A 26 -5.35 -11.22 4.44
CA ASN A 26 -5.14 -12.47 3.71
C ASN A 26 -4.52 -12.22 2.34
N VAL A 27 -4.96 -11.18 1.67
CA VAL A 27 -4.39 -10.82 0.37
C VAL A 27 -2.91 -10.53 0.51
N LEU A 28 -2.54 -9.76 1.52
CA LEU A 28 -1.14 -9.40 1.75
C LEU A 28 -0.28 -10.60 2.15
N MET A 29 -0.84 -11.51 2.94
CA MET A 29 -0.13 -12.74 3.27
C MET A 29 0.25 -13.52 2.01
N ASP A 30 -0.67 -13.57 1.05
CA ASP A 30 -0.43 -14.28 -0.19
C ASP A 30 0.59 -13.55 -1.08
N ILE A 31 0.52 -12.23 -1.12
CA ILE A 31 1.41 -11.46 -1.97
C ILE A 31 2.83 -11.42 -1.40
N LEU A 32 2.93 -11.21 -0.09
CA LEU A 32 4.22 -10.94 0.55
C LEU A 32 4.86 -12.18 1.16
N TYR A 33 4.13 -13.26 1.26
CA TYR A 33 4.62 -14.52 1.85
C TYR A 33 5.12 -14.32 3.28
N ILE A 34 4.38 -13.54 4.06
CA ILE A 34 4.71 -13.30 5.47
C ILE A 34 3.52 -13.72 6.31
N GLY A 35 3.75 -13.89 7.60
CA GLY A 35 2.73 -14.32 8.51
C GLY A 35 1.71 -13.22 8.82
N LYS A 36 0.61 -13.67 9.41
CA LYS A 36 -0.50 -12.79 9.72
C LYS A 36 -0.10 -11.64 10.65
N GLU A 37 0.69 -11.96 11.67
CA GLU A 37 1.10 -10.94 12.63
C GLU A 37 1.97 -9.88 11.96
N ALA A 38 2.86 -10.30 11.08
CA ALA A 38 3.71 -9.36 10.35
C ALA A 38 2.87 -8.43 9.47
N VAL A 39 1.81 -8.97 8.86
CA VAL A 39 0.91 -8.15 8.05
C VAL A 39 0.20 -7.12 8.93
N TYR A 40 -0.33 -7.55 10.07
CA TYR A 40 -1.05 -6.63 10.93
C TYR A 40 -0.15 -5.53 11.49
N ARG A 41 1.10 -5.84 11.77
CA ARG A 41 2.04 -4.81 12.21
C ARG A 41 2.20 -3.72 11.17
N ARG A 42 2.25 -4.11 9.90
CA ARG A 42 2.35 -3.14 8.81
C ARG A 42 1.07 -2.34 8.66
N LEU A 43 -0.07 -2.99 8.79
CA LEU A 43 -1.35 -2.30 8.66
C LEU A 43 -1.58 -1.31 9.81
N ARG A 44 -1.03 -1.61 10.99
CA ARG A 44 -1.14 -0.70 12.12
C ARG A 44 -0.09 0.42 12.09
N GLY A 45 0.85 0.33 11.18
CA GLY A 45 1.90 1.35 11.08
C GLY A 45 3.07 1.11 12.02
N GLU A 46 3.13 -0.04 12.68
CA GLU A 46 4.24 -0.36 13.58
C GLU A 46 5.52 -0.71 12.83
N VAL A 47 5.36 -1.29 11.66
CA VAL A 47 6.47 -1.67 10.79
C VAL A 47 6.18 -1.13 9.41
N PRO A 48 7.09 -0.38 8.80
CA PRO A 48 6.84 0.13 7.45
C PRO A 48 6.94 -0.99 6.42
N PHE A 49 6.20 -0.85 5.32
CA PHE A 49 6.36 -1.73 4.19
C PHE A 49 7.74 -1.47 3.57
N THR A 50 8.44 -2.54 3.22
CA THR A 50 9.72 -2.39 2.54
C THR A 50 9.48 -2.04 1.08
N LEU A 51 10.52 -1.54 0.42
CA LEU A 51 10.41 -1.21 -0.99
C LEU A 51 10.04 -2.44 -1.81
N ALA A 52 10.64 -3.59 -1.48
CA ALA A 52 10.33 -4.83 -2.19
C ALA A 52 8.86 -5.22 -1.99
N GLU A 53 8.33 -5.00 -0.79
CA GLU A 53 6.93 -5.30 -0.53
C GLU A 53 6.01 -4.37 -1.31
N VAL A 54 6.35 -3.09 -1.36
CA VAL A 54 5.57 -2.13 -2.14
C VAL A 54 5.56 -2.52 -3.61
N ALA A 55 6.72 -2.92 -4.13
CA ALA A 55 6.81 -3.35 -5.53
C ALA A 55 5.94 -4.58 -5.79
N ALA A 56 5.95 -5.55 -4.88
CA ALA A 56 5.13 -6.75 -5.03
C ALA A 56 3.64 -6.40 -5.02
N ILE A 57 3.24 -5.52 -4.12
CA ILE A 57 1.85 -5.09 -4.02
C ILE A 57 1.43 -4.35 -5.30
N SER A 58 2.27 -3.44 -5.77
CA SER A 58 1.97 -2.69 -6.99
C SER A 58 1.77 -3.61 -8.17
N LYS A 59 2.64 -4.61 -8.29
CA LYS A 59 2.57 -5.56 -9.38
C LYS A 59 1.32 -6.44 -9.29
N SER A 60 1.00 -6.88 -8.09
CA SER A 60 -0.11 -7.81 -7.89
C SER A 60 -1.47 -7.15 -7.96
N LEU A 61 -1.59 -5.95 -7.42
CA LEU A 61 -2.88 -5.27 -7.30
C LEU A 61 -3.04 -4.11 -8.28
N GLY A 62 -1.99 -3.75 -9.00
CA GLY A 62 -2.08 -2.65 -9.93
C GLY A 62 -2.09 -1.28 -9.28
N VAL A 63 -1.56 -1.19 -8.07
CA VAL A 63 -1.45 0.10 -7.38
C VAL A 63 -0.30 0.89 -7.99
N SER A 64 -0.57 2.15 -8.36
CA SER A 64 0.46 2.98 -8.94
C SER A 64 1.23 3.73 -7.86
N LEU A 65 2.46 4.08 -8.18
CA LEU A 65 3.29 4.86 -7.27
C LEU A 65 2.66 6.22 -6.97
N ASP A 66 2.03 6.82 -7.98
CA ASP A 66 1.35 8.10 -7.81
C ASP A 66 0.26 8.02 -6.75
N GLN A 67 -0.48 6.93 -6.72
CA GLN A 67 -1.51 6.72 -5.70
C GLN A 67 -0.90 6.66 -4.31
N ILE A 68 0.23 5.99 -4.19
CA ILE A 68 0.91 5.85 -2.89
C ILE A 68 1.44 7.21 -2.43
N ILE A 69 2.05 7.95 -3.32
CA ILE A 69 2.64 9.24 -2.99
C ILE A 69 1.57 10.29 -2.75
N GLY A 70 0.42 10.16 -3.42
CA GLY A 70 -0.68 11.08 -3.22
C GLY A 70 -0.53 12.39 -3.95
N ILE A 71 0.30 12.42 -4.99
CA ILE A 71 0.51 13.65 -5.75
C ILE A 71 -0.26 13.68 -7.04
N SER A 72 -1.15 12.76 -7.21
CA SER A 72 -1.95 12.70 -8.43
C SER A 72 -2.79 13.95 -8.61
N SER A 73 -3.00 14.64 -7.53
CA SER A 73 -3.68 15.90 -7.63
C SER A 73 -2.70 16.94 -8.03
N ALA A 74 -2.78 17.57 -8.37
CA ALA A 74 -1.94 18.54 -8.45
C ALA A 74 -0.72 18.67 -8.91
N ASN A 75 -0.64 18.66 -8.70
CA ASN A 75 0.34 19.02 -8.95
C ASN A 75 0.94 18.89 -9.85
N THR A 76 0.51 18.45 -10.00
CA THR A 76 1.07 18.22 -10.72
C THR A 76 1.67 19.08 -11.39
N ALA A 77 1.46 19.34 -11.44
CA ALA A 77 1.99 19.97 -11.93
C ALA A 77 2.97 20.50 -11.94
N MET A 78 3.17 20.61 -11.71
CA MET A 78 4.11 21.04 -11.71
C MET A 78 5.00 21.04 -12.29
N PHE A 79 5.04 20.72 -12.68
CA PHE A 79 5.96 20.68 -13.09
C PHE A 79 6.14 20.94 -13.87
N ASN A 80 5.72 20.98 -14.05
CA ASN A 80 5.97 21.13 -14.80
C ASN A 80 6.29 21.57 -15.17
#